data_991facbccb11fc0b45f83fb000db401c
#
_entry.id   991facbccb11fc0b45f83fb000db401c
#
_cell.length_a   1.000
_cell.length_b   1.000
_cell.length_c   1.000
_cell.angle_alpha   90.00
_cell.angle_beta   90.00
_cell.angle_gamma   90.00
#
_symmetry.space_group_name_H-M   'P 1'
#
loop_
_entity.id
_entity.type
_entity.pdbx_description
1 polymer ?
#
loop_
_entity_poly.entity_id
_entity_poly.type
_entity_poly.pdbx_seq_one_letter_code
_entity_poly.pdbx_strand_id
1 'polypeptide(L)'
;IVQLEPRYTGLTGSKESSFQFRVDLKNTGLKDRQFDLEGEGPVGWQVSFTPAFQDTLIASLGLRADTDQALEVTVRPPGNAQPGRYTILLKATAEGVDPAVVPIQVQLTGTPKLSLGTLTGRLNAKTTAGDESDIKLVLANTGSAGLDNVRLVSNAPEGWKFNFDPQIISRLEPTELAESTASVAPPSKSI
;
A
#
# COMPACT_ATOMS: atom_id res chain seq x y z
N ILE A 1 -0.01 21.61 31.88
CA ILE A 1 0.73 20.60 31.10
C ILE A 1 -0.20 20.13 29.99
N VAL A 2 0.32 19.92 28.78
CA VAL A 2 -0.40 19.32 27.65
C VAL A 2 0.01 17.86 27.52
N GLN A 3 -0.93 16.97 27.17
CA GLN A 3 -0.68 15.57 26.91
C GLN A 3 -1.42 15.12 25.67
N LEU A 4 -0.78 14.26 24.86
CA LEU A 4 -1.36 13.54 23.75
C LEU A 4 -1.32 12.04 24.09
N GLU A 5 -2.49 11.39 24.10
CA GLU A 5 -2.59 9.98 24.44
C GLU A 5 -3.27 9.20 23.32
N PRO A 6 -2.49 8.54 22.44
CA PRO A 6 -3.07 7.68 21.43
C PRO A 6 -3.62 6.40 22.05
N ARG A 7 -4.82 5.97 21.63
CA ARG A 7 -5.42 4.71 22.09
C ARG A 7 -4.66 3.48 21.60
N TYR A 8 -4.04 3.58 20.44
CA TYR A 8 -3.11 2.62 19.86
C TYR A 8 -2.04 3.37 19.10
N THR A 9 -0.83 2.83 19.10
CA THR A 9 0.36 3.50 18.57
C THR A 9 0.79 2.96 17.21
N GLY A 10 0.13 1.93 16.67
CA GLY A 10 0.49 1.33 15.40
C GLY A 10 -0.70 0.78 14.62
N LEU A 11 -0.72 1.00 13.32
CA LEU A 11 -1.68 0.44 12.37
C LEU A 11 -0.96 -0.18 11.17
N THR A 12 -1.59 -1.19 10.57
CA THR A 12 -1.06 -1.90 9.40
C THR A 12 -2.06 -1.85 8.26
N GLY A 13 -1.59 -1.63 7.04
CA GLY A 13 -2.42 -1.61 5.84
C GLY A 13 -1.62 -1.40 4.57
N SER A 14 -2.29 -1.29 3.43
CA SER A 14 -1.66 -0.98 2.16
C SER A 14 -1.44 0.53 1.97
N LYS A 15 -0.67 0.93 0.97
CA LYS A 15 -0.45 2.35 0.65
C LYS A 15 -1.71 3.07 0.16
N GLU A 16 -2.73 2.33 -0.28
CA GLU A 16 -4.04 2.86 -0.66
C GLU A 16 -4.95 3.11 0.54
N SER A 17 -4.56 2.63 1.73
CA SER A 17 -5.34 2.77 2.96
C SER A 17 -5.18 4.16 3.56
N SER A 18 -6.24 4.59 4.25
CA SER A 18 -6.23 5.73 5.16
C SER A 18 -6.16 5.19 6.59
N PHE A 19 -5.19 5.65 7.38
CA PHE A 19 -4.95 5.18 8.75
C PHE A 19 -5.55 6.18 9.74
N GLN A 20 -6.50 5.73 10.53
CA GLN A 20 -7.20 6.57 11.51
C GLN A 20 -6.77 6.20 12.92
N PHE A 21 -6.17 7.16 13.62
CA PHE A 21 -5.77 7.04 15.01
C PHE A 21 -6.66 7.88 15.88
N ARG A 22 -7.10 7.33 17.02
CA ARG A 22 -7.80 8.10 18.03
C ARG A 22 -6.80 8.56 19.09
N VAL A 23 -6.77 9.87 19.32
CA VAL A 23 -5.83 10.51 20.23
C VAL A 23 -6.58 11.47 21.14
N ASP A 24 -6.41 11.34 22.44
CA ASP A 24 -7.00 12.25 23.40
C ASP A 24 -6.00 13.38 23.69
N LEU A 25 -6.38 14.64 23.40
CA LEU A 25 -5.63 15.85 23.74
C LEU A 25 -6.13 16.33 25.11
N LYS A 26 -5.24 16.45 26.09
CA LYS A 26 -5.56 16.84 27.46
C LYS A 26 -4.86 18.13 27.84
N ASN A 27 -5.62 19.07 28.38
CA ASN A 27 -5.11 20.25 29.06
C ASN A 27 -5.16 20.03 30.59
N THR A 28 -4.11 19.50 31.15
CA THR A 28 -4.01 19.27 32.62
C THR A 28 -3.52 20.52 33.38
N GLY A 29 -3.53 21.68 32.73
CA GLY A 29 -3.16 22.96 33.32
C GLY A 29 -4.33 23.68 33.96
N LEU A 30 -4.03 24.76 34.70
CA LEU A 30 -5.02 25.57 35.43
C LEU A 30 -5.59 26.73 34.59
N LYS A 31 -5.25 26.82 33.30
CA LYS A 31 -5.70 27.89 32.40
C LYS A 31 -6.22 27.31 31.10
N ASP A 32 -7.23 27.96 30.55
CA ASP A 32 -7.70 27.73 29.19
C ASP A 32 -6.58 28.02 28.21
N ARG A 33 -6.43 27.17 27.16
CA ARG A 33 -5.36 27.30 26.18
C ARG A 33 -5.86 26.94 24.78
N GLN A 34 -5.24 27.61 23.80
CA GLN A 34 -5.32 27.24 22.40
C GLN A 34 -4.12 26.34 22.08
N PHE A 35 -4.38 25.18 21.50
CA PHE A 35 -3.36 24.23 21.09
C PHE A 35 -3.29 24.18 19.56
N ASP A 36 -2.12 24.39 19.02
CA ASP A 36 -1.83 24.15 17.61
C ASP A 36 -1.44 22.68 17.42
N LEU A 37 -2.01 22.04 16.40
CA LEU A 37 -1.86 20.61 16.11
C LEU A 37 -1.04 20.43 14.84
N GLU A 38 0.00 19.62 14.93
CA GLU A 38 0.89 19.33 13.81
C GLU A 38 1.18 17.84 13.75
N GLY A 39 1.22 17.29 12.54
CA GLY A 39 1.67 15.92 12.26
C GLY A 39 2.89 15.96 11.36
N GLU A 40 4.01 15.43 11.84
CA GLU A 40 5.27 15.36 11.11
C GLU A 40 5.57 13.92 10.71
N GLY A 41 5.71 13.68 9.41
CA GLY A 41 6.02 12.39 8.84
C GLY A 41 7.04 12.48 7.72
N PRO A 42 7.40 11.36 7.06
CA PRO A 42 8.25 11.39 5.89
C PRO A 42 7.65 12.22 4.76
N VAL A 43 8.49 12.63 3.83
CA VAL A 43 8.08 13.50 2.70
C VAL A 43 6.90 12.88 1.93
N GLY A 44 5.89 13.71 1.69
CA GLY A 44 4.68 13.32 0.95
C GLY A 44 3.56 12.68 1.77
N TRP A 45 3.81 12.35 3.05
CA TRP A 45 2.78 11.88 3.94
C TRP A 45 1.87 13.01 4.38
N GLN A 46 0.57 12.75 4.43
CA GLN A 46 -0.43 13.72 4.87
C GLN A 46 -0.98 13.32 6.24
N VAL A 47 -1.03 14.27 7.15
CA VAL A 47 -1.61 14.11 8.49
C VAL A 47 -2.67 15.18 8.68
N SER A 48 -3.85 14.79 9.11
CA SER A 48 -4.96 15.71 9.36
C SER A 48 -5.66 15.37 10.67
N PHE A 49 -6.23 16.38 11.30
CA PHE A 49 -6.92 16.28 12.58
C PHE A 49 -8.38 16.69 12.43
N THR A 50 -9.27 15.91 13.05
CA THR A 50 -10.68 16.25 13.23
C THR A 50 -11.07 16.00 14.68
N PRO A 51 -11.98 16.78 15.30
CA PRO A 51 -12.58 16.40 16.56
C PRO A 51 -13.35 15.09 16.37
N ALA A 52 -13.33 14.21 17.36
CA ALA A 52 -14.06 12.95 17.27
C ALA A 52 -15.55 13.20 16.98
N PHE A 53 -16.10 12.39 16.07
CA PHE A 53 -17.51 12.49 15.60
C PHE A 53 -17.84 13.76 14.82
N GLN A 54 -16.85 14.46 14.26
CA GLN A 54 -17.01 15.61 13.38
C GLN A 54 -16.14 15.43 12.14
N ASP A 55 -16.57 15.99 11.01
CA ASP A 55 -15.84 15.91 9.74
C ASP A 55 -15.00 17.17 9.44
N THR A 56 -14.99 18.14 10.38
CA THR A 56 -14.28 19.39 10.19
C THR A 56 -12.80 19.23 10.46
N LEU A 57 -11.95 19.51 9.45
CA LEU A 57 -10.51 19.57 9.60
C LEU A 57 -10.12 20.78 10.47
N ILE A 58 -9.28 20.51 11.47
CA ILE A 58 -8.76 21.54 12.37
C ILE A 58 -7.23 21.56 12.38
N ALA A 59 -6.64 22.73 12.53
CA ALA A 59 -5.22 22.93 12.77
C ALA A 59 -4.96 23.39 14.22
N SER A 60 -5.99 23.82 14.91
CA SER A 60 -5.90 24.26 16.31
C SER A 60 -7.20 24.00 17.05
N LEU A 61 -7.10 23.89 18.38
CA LEU A 61 -8.24 23.62 19.26
C LEU A 61 -8.06 24.29 20.61
N GLY A 62 -9.11 25.02 21.04
CA GLY A 62 -9.20 25.59 22.38
C GLY A 62 -9.69 24.56 23.40
N LEU A 63 -8.97 24.37 24.49
CA LEU A 63 -9.39 23.56 25.64
C LEU A 63 -9.39 24.35 26.91
N ARG A 64 -10.44 24.19 27.70
CA ARG A 64 -10.50 24.74 29.05
C ARG A 64 -9.49 24.07 29.96
N ALA A 65 -9.22 24.73 31.08
CA ALA A 65 -8.44 24.15 32.16
C ALA A 65 -9.03 22.79 32.58
N ASP A 66 -8.16 21.82 32.80
CA ASP A 66 -8.51 20.47 33.30
C ASP A 66 -9.60 19.76 32.46
N THR A 67 -9.53 19.92 31.12
CA THR A 67 -10.40 19.21 30.17
C THR A 67 -9.62 18.49 29.09
N ASP A 68 -10.29 17.55 28.43
CA ASP A 68 -9.77 16.79 27.31
C ASP A 68 -10.73 16.83 26.10
N GLN A 69 -10.17 16.55 24.93
CA GLN A 69 -10.91 16.38 23.68
C GLN A 69 -10.33 15.21 22.90
N ALA A 70 -11.20 14.28 22.53
CA ALA A 70 -10.83 13.21 21.62
C ALA A 70 -10.70 13.74 20.18
N LEU A 71 -9.59 13.41 19.54
CA LEU A 71 -9.28 13.73 18.17
C LEU A 71 -9.20 12.45 17.34
N GLU A 72 -9.61 12.53 16.10
CA GLU A 72 -9.32 11.55 15.06
C GLU A 72 -8.19 12.11 14.17
N VAL A 73 -7.09 11.37 14.11
CA VAL A 73 -5.92 11.72 13.29
C VAL A 73 -5.89 10.79 12.10
N THR A 74 -6.05 11.35 10.92
CA THR A 74 -6.00 10.61 9.66
C THR A 74 -4.63 10.78 9.02
N VAL A 75 -3.95 9.65 8.78
CA VAL A 75 -2.65 9.58 8.13
C VAL A 75 -2.81 8.92 6.77
N ARG A 76 -2.35 9.57 5.71
CA ARG A 76 -2.37 9.05 4.33
C ARG A 76 -0.96 9.00 3.75
N PRO A 77 -0.49 7.81 3.35
CA PRO A 77 0.78 7.68 2.65
C PRO A 77 0.67 8.23 1.22
N PRO A 78 1.79 8.68 0.63
CA PRO A 78 1.82 9.03 -0.79
C PRO A 78 1.71 7.77 -1.67
N GLY A 79 1.20 7.91 -2.91
CA GLY A 79 1.00 6.80 -3.83
C GLY A 79 2.27 6.02 -4.22
N ASN A 80 3.45 6.62 -4.05
CA ASN A 80 4.75 6.01 -4.27
C ASN A 80 5.41 5.44 -3.00
N ALA A 81 4.70 5.42 -1.85
CA ALA A 81 5.23 4.86 -0.62
C ALA A 81 5.55 3.37 -0.78
N GLN A 82 6.73 2.97 -0.33
CA GLN A 82 7.19 1.59 -0.36
C GLN A 82 6.67 0.82 0.86
N PRO A 83 6.55 -0.51 0.78
CA PRO A 83 6.30 -1.33 1.96
C PRO A 83 7.37 -1.10 3.04
N GLY A 84 6.94 -0.98 4.29
CA GLY A 84 7.86 -0.69 5.39
C GLY A 84 7.17 -0.08 6.60
N ARG A 85 7.95 0.21 7.63
CA ARG A 85 7.49 0.85 8.86
C ARG A 85 7.83 2.33 8.84
N TYR A 86 6.83 3.16 9.12
CA TYR A 86 6.95 4.61 9.12
C TYR A 86 6.51 5.17 10.46
N THR A 87 7.24 6.14 10.98
CA THR A 87 6.91 6.85 12.21
C THR A 87 6.40 8.24 11.87
N ILE A 88 5.28 8.60 12.46
CA ILE A 88 4.66 9.92 12.38
C ILE A 88 4.70 10.53 13.78
N LEU A 89 5.17 11.74 13.91
CA LEU A 89 5.16 12.48 15.17
C LEU A 89 3.93 13.38 15.22
N LEU A 90 3.09 13.19 16.21
CA LEU A 90 1.99 14.09 16.51
C LEU A 90 2.44 15.08 17.56
N LYS A 91 2.18 16.36 17.33
CA LYS A 91 2.62 17.44 18.19
C LYS A 91 1.46 18.38 18.51
N ALA A 92 1.34 18.74 19.77
CA ALA A 92 0.44 19.78 20.24
C ALA A 92 1.25 20.85 20.98
N THR A 93 1.13 22.10 20.54
CA THR A 93 1.85 23.25 21.10
C THR A 93 0.89 24.29 21.61
N ALA A 94 1.24 24.96 22.69
CA ALA A 94 0.53 26.13 23.20
C ALA A 94 1.51 27.10 23.86
N GLU A 95 1.14 28.37 23.92
CA GLU A 95 1.98 29.41 24.53
C GLU A 95 2.24 29.11 26.01
N GLY A 96 3.52 29.19 26.41
CA GLY A 96 3.97 29.09 27.80
C GLY A 96 3.89 27.70 28.41
N VAL A 97 3.84 26.65 27.59
CA VAL A 97 3.96 25.22 28.01
C VAL A 97 4.86 24.46 27.05
N ASP A 98 5.51 23.42 27.56
CA ASP A 98 6.29 22.53 26.72
C ASP A 98 5.36 21.77 25.76
N PRO A 99 5.79 21.54 24.51
CA PRO A 99 5.02 20.78 23.53
C PRO A 99 4.79 19.34 24.00
N ALA A 100 3.59 18.80 23.73
CA ALA A 100 3.37 17.36 23.78
C ALA A 100 3.73 16.77 22.41
N VAL A 101 4.58 15.75 22.41
CA VAL A 101 4.95 15.02 21.19
C VAL A 101 4.77 13.53 21.44
N VAL A 102 4.08 12.85 20.52
CA VAL A 102 3.89 11.39 20.60
C VAL A 102 4.12 10.75 19.24
N PRO A 103 4.91 9.66 19.17
CA PRO A 103 5.09 8.88 17.95
C PRO A 103 3.93 7.91 17.75
N ILE A 104 3.44 7.83 16.50
CA ILE A 104 2.58 6.75 16.02
C ILE A 104 3.27 6.06 14.84
N GLN A 105 2.92 4.81 14.59
CA GLN A 105 3.55 4.00 13.56
C GLN A 105 2.53 3.51 12.54
N VAL A 106 2.92 3.55 11.27
CA VAL A 106 2.19 2.94 10.16
C VAL A 106 3.09 1.88 9.54
N GLN A 107 2.60 0.63 9.49
CA GLN A 107 3.24 -0.46 8.78
C GLN A 107 2.55 -0.62 7.42
N LEU A 108 3.25 -0.25 6.32
CA LEU A 108 2.75 -0.50 4.98
C LEU A 108 3.10 -1.92 4.53
N THR A 109 2.09 -2.65 4.08
CA THR A 109 2.23 -3.96 3.44
C THR A 109 2.27 -3.81 1.93
N GLY A 110 3.04 -4.66 1.26
CA GLY A 110 3.05 -4.73 -0.20
C GLY A 110 1.80 -5.44 -0.74
N THR A 111 1.39 -5.04 -1.94
CA THR A 111 0.29 -5.67 -2.68
C THR A 111 0.87 -6.42 -3.88
N PRO A 112 0.70 -7.76 -3.96
CA PRO A 112 1.14 -8.52 -5.13
C PRO A 112 0.22 -8.25 -6.32
N LYS A 113 0.79 -8.06 -7.52
CA LYS A 113 0.03 -7.90 -8.75
C LYS A 113 0.81 -8.40 -9.94
N LEU A 114 0.34 -9.48 -10.56
CA LEU A 114 0.94 -10.07 -11.74
C LEU A 114 0.18 -9.64 -13.01
N SER A 115 0.92 -9.29 -14.04
CA SER A 115 0.42 -9.07 -15.40
C SER A 115 1.12 -10.04 -16.36
N LEU A 116 0.34 -10.63 -17.27
CA LEU A 116 0.84 -11.50 -18.34
C LEU A 116 0.51 -10.88 -19.69
N GLY A 117 1.48 -10.80 -20.56
CA GLY A 117 1.34 -10.30 -21.91
C GLY A 117 2.25 -11.04 -22.88
N THR A 118 2.29 -10.58 -24.13
CA THR A 118 3.23 -11.04 -25.13
C THR A 118 4.15 -9.91 -25.54
N LEU A 119 5.34 -10.20 -25.99
CA LEU A 119 6.31 -9.20 -26.49
C LEU A 119 5.74 -8.31 -27.60
N THR A 120 4.81 -8.84 -28.40
CA THR A 120 4.18 -8.10 -29.50
C THR A 120 2.90 -7.35 -29.11
N GLY A 121 2.41 -7.53 -27.86
CA GLY A 121 1.13 -7.02 -27.40
C GLY A 121 -0.09 -7.73 -28.00
N ARG A 122 0.11 -8.72 -28.87
CA ARG A 122 -0.97 -9.49 -29.51
C ARG A 122 -1.36 -10.67 -28.60
N LEU A 123 -2.64 -10.85 -28.36
CA LEU A 123 -3.20 -11.95 -27.58
C LEU A 123 -3.64 -13.13 -28.42
N ASN A 124 -3.27 -13.15 -29.72
CA ASN A 124 -3.56 -14.24 -30.66
C ASN A 124 -2.30 -14.58 -31.45
N ALA A 125 -2.20 -15.84 -31.83
CA ALA A 125 -1.18 -16.36 -32.74
C ALA A 125 -1.84 -17.31 -33.73
N LYS A 126 -1.18 -17.51 -34.87
CA LYS A 126 -1.59 -18.49 -35.87
C LYS A 126 -0.54 -19.60 -35.89
N THR A 127 -0.99 -20.83 -35.93
CA THR A 127 -0.15 -22.00 -36.13
C THR A 127 -0.80 -22.94 -37.14
N THR A 128 -0.02 -23.82 -37.74
CA THR A 128 -0.50 -24.84 -38.68
C THR A 128 -0.68 -26.15 -37.93
N ALA A 129 -1.71 -26.94 -38.30
CA ALA A 129 -1.93 -28.25 -37.69
C ALA A 129 -0.70 -29.17 -37.86
N GLY A 130 -0.22 -29.72 -36.74
CA GLY A 130 0.98 -30.55 -36.68
C GLY A 130 2.32 -29.82 -36.55
N ASP A 131 2.34 -28.50 -36.67
CA ASP A 131 3.55 -27.69 -36.52
C ASP A 131 3.62 -27.08 -35.11
N GLU A 132 4.82 -27.01 -34.54
CA GLU A 132 5.09 -26.31 -33.29
C GLU A 132 5.36 -24.83 -33.55
N SER A 133 4.81 -23.97 -32.70
CA SER A 133 4.98 -22.54 -32.77
C SER A 133 5.30 -21.96 -31.38
N ASP A 134 6.26 -21.03 -31.35
CA ASP A 134 6.69 -20.37 -30.13
C ASP A 134 6.02 -19.01 -29.95
N ILE A 135 5.53 -18.76 -28.76
CA ILE A 135 4.96 -17.49 -28.33
C ILE A 135 5.82 -16.94 -27.20
N LYS A 136 6.39 -15.76 -27.38
CA LYS A 136 7.13 -15.07 -26.33
C LYS A 136 6.16 -14.38 -25.37
N LEU A 137 6.18 -14.83 -24.13
CA LEU A 137 5.39 -14.30 -23.02
C LEU A 137 6.24 -13.36 -22.16
N VAL A 138 5.64 -12.30 -21.65
CA VAL A 138 6.23 -11.38 -20.69
C VAL A 138 5.36 -11.34 -19.45
N LEU A 139 5.95 -11.65 -18.31
CA LEU A 139 5.35 -11.53 -17.00
C LEU A 139 5.87 -10.25 -16.35
N ALA A 140 5.01 -9.44 -15.80
CA ALA A 140 5.35 -8.21 -15.10
C ALA A 140 4.77 -8.21 -13.69
N ASN A 141 5.59 -7.96 -12.69
CA ASN A 141 5.09 -7.65 -11.37
C ASN A 141 4.76 -6.15 -11.31
N THR A 142 3.49 -5.81 -11.46
CA THR A 142 2.98 -4.43 -11.38
C THR A 142 2.53 -4.05 -9.97
N GLY A 143 2.74 -4.93 -8.99
CA GLY A 143 2.47 -4.71 -7.59
C GLY A 143 3.63 -4.05 -6.84
N SER A 144 3.48 -3.98 -5.52
CA SER A 144 4.50 -3.46 -4.58
C SER A 144 5.07 -4.54 -3.66
N ALA A 145 4.63 -5.79 -3.80
CA ALA A 145 5.22 -6.96 -3.14
C ALA A 145 5.87 -7.90 -4.16
N GLY A 146 6.94 -8.59 -3.77
CA GLY A 146 7.55 -9.66 -4.58
C GLY A 146 6.58 -10.83 -4.77
N LEU A 147 6.69 -11.50 -5.90
CA LEU A 147 5.93 -12.69 -6.26
C LEU A 147 6.88 -13.88 -6.26
N ASP A 148 6.54 -14.93 -5.53
CA ASP A 148 7.33 -16.16 -5.45
C ASP A 148 6.65 -17.31 -6.18
N ASN A 149 7.44 -18.17 -6.84
CA ASN A 149 6.98 -19.39 -7.49
C ASN A 149 5.83 -19.17 -8.50
N VAL A 150 5.96 -18.17 -9.35
CA VAL A 150 4.99 -17.89 -10.42
C VAL A 150 5.04 -19.03 -11.42
N ARG A 151 3.96 -19.80 -11.52
CA ARG A 151 3.85 -20.94 -12.42
C ARG A 151 2.95 -20.62 -13.62
N LEU A 152 3.44 -20.94 -14.82
CA LEU A 152 2.66 -20.88 -16.05
C LEU A 152 1.93 -22.20 -16.26
N VAL A 153 0.64 -22.11 -16.55
CA VAL A 153 -0.24 -23.24 -16.88
C VAL A 153 -1.09 -22.88 -18.08
N SER A 154 -1.45 -23.87 -18.89
CA SER A 154 -2.39 -23.69 -20.02
C SER A 154 -3.66 -24.47 -19.77
N ASN A 155 -4.77 -23.92 -20.26
CA ASN A 155 -6.02 -24.64 -20.43
C ASN A 155 -6.26 -24.77 -21.94
N ALA A 156 -5.98 -25.92 -22.50
CA ALA A 156 -5.96 -26.16 -23.94
C ALA A 156 -7.03 -27.21 -24.34
N PRO A 157 -7.55 -27.15 -25.57
CA PRO A 157 -8.38 -28.20 -26.12
C PRO A 157 -7.66 -29.56 -26.16
N GLU A 158 -8.42 -30.64 -26.23
CA GLU A 158 -7.89 -31.99 -26.33
C GLU A 158 -6.95 -32.14 -27.56
N GLY A 159 -5.84 -32.80 -27.35
CA GLY A 159 -4.82 -33.03 -28.37
C GLY A 159 -3.81 -31.92 -28.59
N TRP A 160 -4.02 -30.72 -28.02
CA TRP A 160 -3.04 -29.65 -28.05
C TRP A 160 -1.95 -29.87 -26.99
N LYS A 161 -0.72 -29.57 -27.34
CA LYS A 161 0.42 -29.63 -26.41
C LYS A 161 0.94 -28.23 -26.15
N PHE A 162 1.18 -27.94 -24.86
CA PHE A 162 1.80 -26.69 -24.41
C PHE A 162 3.00 -27.01 -23.54
N ASN A 163 4.08 -26.30 -23.78
CA ASN A 163 5.26 -26.32 -22.92
C ASN A 163 5.68 -24.87 -22.65
N PHE A 164 6.10 -24.61 -21.42
CA PHE A 164 6.61 -23.29 -21.02
C PHE A 164 8.07 -23.43 -20.60
N ASP A 165 8.91 -22.53 -21.09
CA ASP A 165 10.33 -22.47 -20.74
C ASP A 165 10.77 -21.02 -20.42
N PRO A 166 11.07 -20.69 -19.16
CA PRO A 166 10.82 -21.48 -17.94
C PRO A 166 9.31 -21.59 -17.61
N GLN A 167 8.89 -22.73 -17.05
CA GLN A 167 7.52 -22.92 -16.57
C GLN A 167 7.29 -22.25 -15.21
N ILE A 168 8.35 -22.13 -14.40
CA ILE A 168 8.30 -21.53 -13.07
C ILE A 168 9.32 -20.41 -12.99
N ILE A 169 8.86 -19.24 -12.56
CA ILE A 169 9.72 -18.11 -12.21
C ILE A 169 9.80 -18.08 -10.69
N SER A 170 10.99 -18.37 -10.15
CA SER A 170 11.19 -18.56 -8.70
C SER A 170 10.84 -17.30 -7.90
N ARG A 171 11.21 -16.12 -8.44
CA ARG A 171 10.89 -14.83 -7.83
C ARG A 171 10.79 -13.74 -8.89
N LEU A 172 9.87 -12.81 -8.68
CA LEU A 172 9.67 -11.63 -9.50
C LEU A 172 9.45 -10.43 -8.59
N GLU A 173 10.45 -9.55 -8.50
CA GLU A 173 10.39 -8.37 -7.65
C GLU A 173 9.43 -7.30 -8.20
N PRO A 174 8.99 -6.34 -7.37
CA PRO A 174 8.19 -5.21 -7.86
C PRO A 174 8.86 -4.50 -9.03
N THR A 175 8.08 -4.19 -10.07
CA THR A 175 8.52 -3.58 -11.33
C THR A 175 9.42 -4.44 -12.23
N GLU A 176 9.73 -5.67 -11.82
CA GLU A 176 10.53 -6.61 -12.60
C GLU A 176 9.70 -7.27 -13.72
N LEU A 177 10.40 -7.56 -14.82
CA LEU A 177 9.88 -8.33 -15.95
C LEU A 177 10.59 -9.66 -16.04
N ALA A 178 9.86 -10.70 -16.37
CA ALA A 178 10.42 -12.00 -16.72
C ALA A 178 9.82 -12.49 -18.03
N GLU A 179 10.62 -13.22 -18.81
CA GLU A 179 10.18 -13.81 -20.06
C GLU A 179 10.05 -15.33 -19.93
N SER A 180 9.08 -15.87 -20.66
CA SER A 180 8.93 -17.31 -20.86
C SER A 180 8.52 -17.56 -22.31
N THR A 181 8.92 -18.69 -22.85
CA THR A 181 8.49 -19.12 -24.19
C THR A 181 7.42 -20.18 -24.02
N ALA A 182 6.27 -19.98 -24.62
CA ALA A 182 5.21 -20.98 -24.75
C ALA A 182 5.33 -21.65 -26.11
N SER A 183 5.76 -22.93 -26.12
CA SER A 183 5.74 -23.76 -27.31
C SER A 183 4.37 -24.44 -27.44
N VAL A 184 3.70 -24.22 -28.54
CA VAL A 184 2.34 -24.65 -28.79
C VAL A 184 2.30 -25.57 -30.02
N ALA A 185 1.82 -26.78 -29.84
CA ALA A 185 1.67 -27.76 -30.91
C ALA A 185 0.21 -28.24 -31.01
N PRO A 186 -0.54 -27.82 -32.02
CA PRO A 186 -1.87 -28.36 -32.31
C PRO A 186 -1.77 -29.81 -32.83
N PRO A 187 -2.84 -30.62 -32.72
CA PRO A 187 -2.84 -31.97 -33.27
C PRO A 187 -2.67 -31.96 -34.79
N SER A 188 -2.04 -32.99 -35.34
CA SER A 188 -1.78 -33.12 -36.78
C SER A 188 -3.04 -33.39 -37.63
N LYS A 189 -4.17 -33.70 -37.00
CA LYS A 189 -5.49 -33.81 -37.64
C LYS A 189 -6.44 -32.86 -36.97
N SER A 190 -7.02 -31.92 -37.75
CA SER A 190 -8.23 -31.22 -37.32
C SER A 190 -9.37 -32.23 -37.23
N ILE A 191 -10.04 -32.24 -36.11
CA ILE A 191 -11.31 -32.96 -35.93
C ILE A 191 -12.38 -32.08 -36.53
#